data_d52aeea25b1888c526c204ad904a44da
#
_entry.id   d52aeea25b1888c526c204ad904a44da
#
_cell.length_a   1.000
_cell.length_b   1.000
_cell.length_c   1.000
_cell.angle_alpha   90.00
_cell.angle_beta   90.00
_cell.angle_gamma   90.00
#
_symmetry.space_group_name_H-M   'P 1'
#
loop_
_entity.id
_entity.type
_entity.pdbx_description
1 polymer ?
#
loop_
_entity_poly.entity_id
_entity_poly.type
_entity_poly.pdbx_seq_one_letter_code
_entity_poly.pdbx_strand_id
1 'polypeptide(L)'
;VDHLARFLRLNPPMFSSSTEPIVADDWLCKTARELTTTGCTDAEKVKFAAHQLEGPVASWWENFTATFPVDTVTWDQFQQAFRTAHVSAGAMAMKKREFRNLRQGGRTVGQYVEDFSKLACYAPDDVATDAAKQEKSLEGLNDELSMQLMGVTFNNYQELVDRALMIEGKQQQIENRKRKYGQGKYNTGAQ
;
A
#
# COMPACT_ATOMS: atom_id res chain seq x y z
N VAL A 1 -2.83 0.27 -37.60
CA VAL A 1 -3.19 -0.52 -36.40
C VAL A 1 -3.89 0.40 -35.42
N ASP A 2 -5.08 0.02 -34.96
CA ASP A 2 -5.83 0.84 -33.98
C ASP A 2 -5.27 0.61 -32.55
N HIS A 3 -4.30 1.42 -32.18
CA HIS A 3 -3.66 1.37 -30.87
C HIS A 3 -4.63 1.72 -29.74
N LEU A 4 -5.59 2.63 -29.99
CA LEU A 4 -6.61 3.01 -29.01
C LEU A 4 -7.52 1.83 -28.70
N ALA A 5 -8.01 1.11 -29.71
CA ALA A 5 -8.85 -0.07 -29.50
C ALA A 5 -8.10 -1.17 -28.72
N ARG A 6 -6.81 -1.36 -28.97
CA ARG A 6 -5.97 -2.29 -28.19
C ARG A 6 -5.84 -1.86 -26.74
N PHE A 7 -5.57 -0.59 -26.50
CA PHE A 7 -5.44 -0.06 -25.15
C PHE A 7 -6.75 -0.20 -24.37
N LEU A 8 -7.90 0.18 -24.96
CA LEU A 8 -9.19 0.06 -24.29
C LEU A 8 -9.60 -1.39 -23.99
N ARG A 9 -9.15 -2.36 -24.79
CA ARG A 9 -9.37 -3.79 -24.49
C ARG A 9 -8.67 -4.28 -23.24
N LEU A 10 -7.60 -3.62 -22.80
CA LEU A 10 -6.93 -3.92 -21.53
C LEU A 10 -7.71 -3.40 -20.32
N ASN A 11 -8.84 -2.72 -20.55
CA ASN A 11 -9.66 -2.09 -19.53
C ASN A 11 -8.83 -1.20 -18.58
N PRO A 12 -8.13 -0.18 -19.14
CA PRO A 12 -7.25 0.67 -18.36
C PRO A 12 -8.04 1.41 -17.26
N PRO A 13 -7.46 1.55 -16.06
CA PRO A 13 -8.15 2.20 -14.96
C PRO A 13 -8.30 3.70 -15.20
N MET A 14 -9.47 4.24 -14.87
CA MET A 14 -9.71 5.68 -14.79
C MET A 14 -9.08 6.22 -13.49
N PHE A 15 -8.71 7.51 -13.50
CA PHE A 15 -8.16 8.19 -12.32
C PHE A 15 -8.82 9.57 -12.13
N SER A 16 -9.43 9.77 -10.98
CA SER A 16 -10.12 11.03 -10.65
C SER A 16 -9.42 11.82 -9.55
N SER A 17 -8.99 11.17 -8.51
CA SER A 17 -8.15 11.71 -7.43
C SER A 17 -7.83 10.60 -6.42
N SER A 18 -6.84 10.83 -5.56
CA SER A 18 -6.59 10.01 -4.39
C SER A 18 -5.99 10.84 -3.26
N THR A 19 -6.38 10.54 -2.03
CA THR A 19 -5.73 11.09 -0.83
C THR A 19 -4.40 10.40 -0.54
N GLU A 20 -4.17 9.22 -1.14
CA GLU A 20 -2.95 8.45 -1.01
C GLU A 20 -2.05 8.65 -2.24
N PRO A 21 -0.86 9.25 -2.08
CA PRO A 21 0.02 9.57 -3.21
C PRO A 21 0.49 8.34 -3.97
N ILE A 22 0.62 7.19 -3.31
CA ILE A 22 1.02 5.94 -3.97
C ILE A 22 -0.02 5.45 -4.99
N VAL A 23 -1.31 5.71 -4.75
CA VAL A 23 -2.38 5.31 -5.67
C VAL A 23 -2.25 6.05 -7.00
N ALA A 24 -1.90 7.33 -6.96
CA ALA A 24 -1.63 8.11 -8.18
C ALA A 24 -0.42 7.58 -8.95
N ASP A 25 0.67 7.28 -8.26
CA ASP A 25 1.87 6.74 -8.89
C ASP A 25 1.65 5.33 -9.45
N ASP A 26 0.93 4.47 -8.74
CA ASP A 26 0.56 3.13 -9.20
C ASP A 26 -0.31 3.18 -10.45
N TRP A 27 -1.29 4.10 -10.50
CA TRP A 27 -2.10 4.33 -11.70
C TRP A 27 -1.21 4.71 -12.90
N LEU A 28 -0.30 5.65 -12.70
CA LEU A 28 0.62 6.10 -13.75
C LEU A 28 1.51 4.94 -14.24
N CYS A 29 2.10 4.18 -13.33
CA CYS A 29 2.95 3.03 -13.66
C CYS A 29 2.17 1.94 -14.41
N LYS A 30 0.95 1.63 -13.99
CA LYS A 30 0.09 0.65 -14.66
C LYS A 30 -0.28 1.11 -16.06
N THR A 31 -0.75 2.33 -16.19
CA THR A 31 -1.12 2.93 -17.48
C THR A 31 0.06 2.98 -18.44
N ALA A 32 1.26 3.35 -17.97
CA ALA A 32 2.48 3.36 -18.77
C ALA A 32 2.82 1.97 -19.34
N ARG A 33 2.69 0.92 -18.54
CA ARG A 33 2.93 -0.48 -18.98
C ARG A 33 1.92 -0.90 -20.04
N GLU A 34 0.65 -0.61 -19.83
CA GLU A 34 -0.41 -0.96 -20.79
C GLU A 34 -0.22 -0.24 -22.14
N LEU A 35 0.12 1.05 -22.12
CA LEU A 35 0.42 1.82 -23.32
C LEU A 35 1.66 1.31 -24.06
N THR A 36 2.69 0.90 -23.32
CA THR A 36 3.90 0.32 -23.93
C THR A 36 3.61 -1.03 -24.57
N THR A 37 2.80 -1.86 -23.93
CA THR A 37 2.39 -3.18 -24.44
C THR A 37 1.59 -3.08 -25.74
N THR A 38 0.82 -2.01 -25.92
CA THR A 38 0.01 -1.78 -27.13
C THR A 38 0.80 -1.21 -28.31
N GLY A 39 2.07 -0.83 -28.09
CA GLY A 39 2.94 -0.29 -29.13
C GLY A 39 2.65 1.17 -29.49
N CYS A 40 2.02 1.93 -28.60
CA CYS A 40 1.71 3.36 -28.82
C CYS A 40 2.97 4.20 -28.98
N THR A 41 2.88 5.19 -29.88
CA THR A 41 3.87 6.28 -29.96
C THR A 41 3.75 7.20 -28.75
N ASP A 42 4.77 7.99 -28.45
CA ASP A 42 4.76 8.90 -27.29
C ASP A 42 3.60 9.91 -27.33
N ALA A 43 3.28 10.43 -28.50
CA ALA A 43 2.12 11.31 -28.66
C ALA A 43 0.79 10.60 -28.39
N GLU A 44 0.65 9.34 -28.80
CA GLU A 44 -0.52 8.51 -28.51
C GLU A 44 -0.61 8.18 -27.02
N LYS A 45 0.52 7.88 -26.36
CA LYS A 45 0.55 7.62 -24.90
C LYS A 45 -0.02 8.80 -24.13
N VAL A 46 0.39 10.02 -24.44
CA VAL A 46 -0.14 11.24 -23.79
C VAL A 46 -1.65 11.36 -23.98
N LYS A 47 -2.15 11.21 -25.20
CA LYS A 47 -3.58 11.34 -25.51
C LYS A 47 -4.41 10.25 -24.82
N PHE A 48 -3.94 9.02 -24.84
CA PHE A 48 -4.68 7.89 -24.27
C PHE A 48 -4.66 7.89 -22.73
N ALA A 49 -3.53 8.25 -22.11
CA ALA A 49 -3.46 8.45 -20.68
C ALA A 49 -4.36 9.58 -20.21
N ALA A 50 -4.37 10.72 -20.92
CA ALA A 50 -5.23 11.84 -20.62
C ALA A 50 -6.72 11.48 -20.72
N HIS A 51 -7.09 10.60 -21.64
CA HIS A 51 -8.47 10.09 -21.77
C HIS A 51 -8.93 9.30 -20.55
N GLN A 52 -8.01 8.74 -19.76
CA GLN A 52 -8.32 8.00 -18.54
C GLN A 52 -8.43 8.90 -17.28
N LEU A 53 -8.27 10.22 -17.45
CA LEU A 53 -8.41 11.18 -16.35
C LEU A 53 -9.85 11.64 -16.20
N GLU A 54 -10.34 11.70 -14.97
CA GLU A 54 -11.69 12.13 -14.63
C GLU A 54 -11.69 13.23 -13.55
N GLY A 55 -12.81 13.93 -13.43
CA GLY A 55 -13.04 14.88 -12.34
C GLY A 55 -11.96 15.96 -12.21
N PRO A 56 -11.48 16.23 -10.99
CA PRO A 56 -10.47 17.27 -10.74
C PRO A 56 -9.17 17.07 -11.50
N VAL A 57 -8.77 15.82 -11.75
CA VAL A 57 -7.53 15.50 -12.48
C VAL A 57 -7.69 15.77 -13.97
N ALA A 58 -8.85 15.52 -14.53
CA ALA A 58 -9.17 15.93 -15.91
C ALA A 58 -9.11 17.46 -16.04
N SER A 59 -9.68 18.20 -15.09
CA SER A 59 -9.62 19.67 -15.07
C SER A 59 -8.18 20.19 -14.95
N TRP A 60 -7.36 19.54 -14.13
CA TRP A 60 -5.92 19.85 -14.07
C TRP A 60 -5.24 19.70 -15.43
N TRP A 61 -5.53 18.61 -16.15
CA TRP A 61 -4.95 18.36 -17.46
C TRP A 61 -5.40 19.41 -18.50
N GLU A 62 -6.67 19.77 -18.51
CA GLU A 62 -7.20 20.83 -19.36
C GLU A 62 -6.49 22.17 -19.11
N ASN A 63 -6.28 22.54 -17.84
CA ASN A 63 -5.55 23.73 -17.46
C ASN A 63 -4.08 23.68 -17.89
N PHE A 64 -3.44 22.51 -17.72
CA PHE A 64 -2.05 22.31 -18.15
C PHE A 64 -1.90 22.49 -19.67
N THR A 65 -2.79 21.89 -20.45
CA THR A 65 -2.76 21.94 -21.91
C THR A 65 -3.22 23.28 -22.50
N ALA A 66 -3.90 24.10 -21.71
CA ALA A 66 -4.18 25.49 -22.11
C ALA A 66 -2.87 26.31 -22.24
N THR A 67 -1.85 25.98 -21.44
CA THR A 67 -0.53 26.62 -21.50
C THR A 67 0.44 25.86 -22.40
N PHE A 68 0.39 24.54 -22.41
CA PHE A 68 1.24 23.65 -23.19
C PHE A 68 0.39 22.80 -24.13
N PRO A 69 0.29 23.12 -25.44
CA PRO A 69 -0.54 22.36 -26.38
C PRO A 69 -0.23 20.85 -26.34
N VAL A 70 -1.26 20.02 -26.32
CA VAL A 70 -1.16 18.55 -26.16
C VAL A 70 -0.17 17.92 -27.14
N ASP A 71 -0.15 18.38 -28.38
CA ASP A 71 0.73 17.84 -29.42
C ASP A 71 2.22 18.15 -29.19
N THR A 72 2.54 19.05 -28.26
CA THR A 72 3.91 19.41 -27.89
C THR A 72 4.39 18.70 -26.61
N VAL A 73 3.51 18.05 -25.88
CA VAL A 73 3.84 17.35 -24.63
C VAL A 73 4.39 15.96 -24.94
N THR A 74 5.60 15.69 -24.50
CA THR A 74 6.20 14.35 -24.58
C THR A 74 5.66 13.45 -23.46
N TRP A 75 5.80 12.14 -23.63
CA TRP A 75 5.40 11.20 -22.60
C TRP A 75 6.13 11.42 -21.26
N ASP A 76 7.41 11.70 -21.28
CA ASP A 76 8.19 12.02 -20.08
C ASP A 76 7.70 13.31 -19.40
N GLN A 77 7.39 14.35 -20.18
CA GLN A 77 6.81 15.58 -19.63
C GLN A 77 5.43 15.35 -18.99
N PHE A 78 4.59 14.52 -19.59
CA PHE A 78 3.32 14.13 -18.99
C PHE A 78 3.52 13.44 -17.64
N GLN A 79 4.39 12.43 -17.59
CA GLN A 79 4.68 11.69 -16.36
C GLN A 79 5.24 12.60 -15.26
N GLN A 80 6.16 13.49 -15.61
CA GLN A 80 6.74 14.43 -14.66
C GLN A 80 5.71 15.43 -14.13
N ALA A 81 4.89 16.01 -15.00
CA ALA A 81 3.83 16.94 -14.63
C ALA A 81 2.79 16.27 -13.74
N PHE A 82 2.38 15.04 -14.09
CA PHE A 82 1.43 14.24 -13.30
C PHE A 82 1.96 13.94 -11.90
N ARG A 83 3.21 13.47 -11.78
CA ARG A 83 3.83 13.22 -10.49
C ARG A 83 3.97 14.48 -9.65
N THR A 84 4.37 15.59 -10.24
CA THR A 84 4.49 16.87 -9.55
C THR A 84 3.15 17.33 -8.97
N ALA A 85 2.06 17.13 -9.71
CA ALA A 85 0.72 17.57 -9.31
C ALA A 85 0.03 16.61 -8.32
N HIS A 86 0.21 15.30 -8.48
CA HIS A 86 -0.61 14.29 -7.80
C HIS A 86 0.16 13.34 -6.87
N VAL A 87 1.48 13.26 -6.99
CA VAL A 87 2.36 12.45 -6.13
C VAL A 87 3.23 13.37 -5.29
N SER A 88 2.68 13.92 -4.21
CA SER A 88 3.39 14.85 -3.34
C SER A 88 4.58 14.16 -2.65
N ALA A 89 5.79 14.68 -2.86
CA ALA A 89 6.99 14.22 -2.18
C ALA A 89 6.90 14.35 -0.66
N GLY A 90 6.26 15.41 -0.16
CA GLY A 90 6.00 15.62 1.27
C GLY A 90 5.06 14.57 1.84
N ALA A 91 3.97 14.25 1.14
CA ALA A 91 3.03 13.21 1.56
C ALA A 91 3.67 11.81 1.52
N MET A 92 4.50 11.52 0.51
CA MET A 92 5.29 10.28 0.45
C MET A 92 6.25 10.15 1.63
N ALA A 93 6.95 11.23 1.99
CA ALA A 93 7.85 11.25 3.15
C ALA A 93 7.12 11.06 4.48
N MET A 94 5.92 11.64 4.64
CA MET A 94 5.07 11.43 5.82
C MET A 94 4.64 9.97 5.95
N LYS A 95 4.19 9.35 4.87
CA LYS A 95 3.79 7.94 4.84
C LYS A 95 4.96 7.01 5.16
N LYS A 96 6.15 7.30 4.64
CA LYS A 96 7.38 6.58 4.98
C LYS A 96 7.70 6.67 6.47
N ARG A 97 7.49 7.84 7.08
CA ARG A 97 7.66 8.02 8.53
C ARG A 97 6.61 7.25 9.32
N GLU A 98 5.35 7.25 8.88
CA GLU A 98 4.29 6.42 9.48
C GLU A 98 4.69 4.95 9.49
N PHE A 99 5.19 4.44 8.37
CA PHE A 99 5.67 3.06 8.28
C PHE A 99 6.78 2.77 9.28
N ARG A 100 7.80 3.61 9.34
CA ARG A 100 8.95 3.43 10.24
C ARG A 100 8.57 3.47 11.72
N ASN A 101 7.53 4.23 12.06
CA ASN A 101 7.01 4.35 13.41
C ASN A 101 5.83 3.41 13.72
N LEU A 102 5.44 2.57 12.77
CA LEU A 102 4.32 1.66 12.95
C LEU A 102 4.60 0.67 14.08
N ARG A 103 3.68 0.59 15.03
CA ARG A 103 3.70 -0.37 16.14
C ARG A 103 2.35 -1.07 16.22
N GLN A 104 2.34 -2.32 16.65
CA GLN A 104 1.10 -3.06 16.87
C GLN A 104 0.21 -2.36 17.89
N GLY A 105 0.73 -2.02 19.05
CA GLY A 105 -0.04 -1.36 20.12
C GLY A 105 -1.28 -2.16 20.49
N GLY A 106 -2.45 -1.52 20.48
CA GLY A 106 -3.74 -2.15 20.76
C GLY A 106 -4.36 -2.94 19.60
N ARG A 107 -3.69 -3.01 18.44
CA ARG A 107 -4.19 -3.75 17.27
C ARG A 107 -4.00 -5.26 17.44
N THR A 108 -4.85 -6.03 16.77
CA THR A 108 -4.57 -7.46 16.56
C THR A 108 -3.38 -7.62 15.60
N VAL A 109 -2.76 -8.81 15.61
CA VAL A 109 -1.71 -9.14 14.64
C VAL A 109 -2.21 -8.96 13.20
N GLY A 110 -3.44 -9.40 12.91
CA GLY A 110 -4.03 -9.25 11.57
C GLY A 110 -4.13 -7.79 11.14
N GLN A 111 -4.61 -6.90 12.01
CA GLN A 111 -4.70 -5.45 11.75
C GLN A 111 -3.31 -4.82 11.56
N TYR A 112 -2.35 -5.20 12.40
CA TYR A 112 -0.97 -4.73 12.26
C TYR A 112 -0.33 -5.15 10.93
N VAL A 113 -0.50 -6.39 10.51
CA VAL A 113 0.01 -6.91 9.25
C VAL A 113 -0.64 -6.22 8.05
N GLU A 114 -1.92 -5.92 8.13
CA GLU A 114 -2.63 -5.16 7.10
C GLU A 114 -2.06 -3.73 6.97
N ASP A 115 -1.92 -3.01 8.08
CA ASP A 115 -1.35 -1.67 8.10
C ASP A 115 0.12 -1.68 7.63
N PHE A 116 0.90 -2.68 8.07
CA PHE A 116 2.27 -2.89 7.62
C PHE A 116 2.35 -3.05 6.10
N SER A 117 1.50 -3.88 5.52
CA SER A 117 1.47 -4.12 4.08
C SER A 117 1.09 -2.87 3.28
N LYS A 118 0.12 -2.10 3.77
CA LYS A 118 -0.31 -0.85 3.15
C LYS A 118 0.79 0.22 3.16
N LEU A 119 1.53 0.34 4.25
CA LEU A 119 2.55 1.36 4.42
C LEU A 119 3.91 0.98 3.85
N ALA A 120 4.22 -0.31 3.74
CA ALA A 120 5.51 -0.81 3.24
C ALA A 120 5.84 -0.32 1.83
N CYS A 121 4.83 -0.09 0.98
CA CYS A 121 5.02 0.41 -0.38
C CYS A 121 5.65 1.82 -0.43
N TYR A 122 5.53 2.60 0.66
CA TYR A 122 6.18 3.92 0.77
C TYR A 122 7.65 3.86 1.21
N ALA A 123 8.11 2.72 1.68
CA ALA A 123 9.49 2.50 2.14
C ALA A 123 10.07 1.20 1.56
N PRO A 124 10.17 1.08 0.21
CA PRO A 124 10.61 -0.14 -0.44
C PRO A 124 12.03 -0.57 -0.01
N ASP A 125 12.91 0.39 0.28
CA ASP A 125 14.28 0.10 0.73
C ASP A 125 14.31 -0.59 2.11
N ASP A 126 13.37 -0.25 2.99
CA ASP A 126 13.28 -0.80 4.34
C ASP A 126 12.80 -2.28 4.34
N VAL A 127 12.21 -2.73 3.24
CA VAL A 127 11.67 -4.09 3.04
C VAL A 127 12.15 -4.73 1.73
N ALA A 128 13.33 -4.34 1.27
CA ALA A 128 13.87 -4.77 -0.02
C ALA A 128 14.13 -6.28 -0.12
N THR A 129 14.39 -6.93 1.01
CA THR A 129 14.54 -8.39 1.11
C THR A 129 13.50 -8.97 2.05
N ASP A 130 13.22 -10.25 1.91
CA ASP A 130 12.32 -10.95 2.85
C ASP A 130 12.84 -10.90 4.29
N ALA A 131 14.14 -11.04 4.48
CA ALA A 131 14.78 -10.92 5.79
C ALA A 131 14.60 -9.53 6.40
N ALA A 132 14.79 -8.46 5.63
CA ALA A 132 14.56 -7.09 6.08
C ALA A 132 13.08 -6.85 6.45
N LYS A 133 12.17 -7.41 5.68
CA LYS A 133 10.72 -7.36 5.96
C LYS A 133 10.37 -8.07 7.26
N GLN A 134 10.95 -9.26 7.52
CA GLN A 134 10.79 -9.98 8.78
C GLN A 134 11.31 -9.16 9.98
N GLU A 135 12.52 -8.63 9.88
CA GLU A 135 13.14 -7.82 10.92
C GLU A 135 12.32 -6.58 11.24
N LYS A 136 11.90 -5.85 10.22
CA LYS A 136 11.06 -4.65 10.36
C LYS A 136 9.71 -4.97 11.00
N SER A 137 9.10 -6.09 10.64
CA SER A 137 7.84 -6.55 11.23
C SER A 137 8.00 -6.91 12.72
N LEU A 138 9.06 -7.62 13.09
CA LEU A 138 9.36 -7.98 14.49
C LEU A 138 9.56 -6.74 15.37
N GLU A 139 10.23 -5.72 14.84
CA GLU A 139 10.45 -4.46 15.55
C GLU A 139 9.15 -3.75 15.95
N GLY A 140 8.10 -3.88 15.14
CA GLY A 140 6.80 -3.22 15.38
C GLY A 140 5.80 -4.05 16.19
N LEU A 141 5.97 -5.36 16.32
CA LEU A 141 5.12 -6.22 17.14
C LEU A 141 5.26 -5.90 18.63
N ASN A 142 4.22 -6.18 19.42
CA ASN A 142 4.28 -6.03 20.86
C ASN A 142 5.37 -6.95 21.46
N ASP A 143 6.04 -6.47 22.51
CA ASP A 143 7.24 -7.11 23.07
C ASP A 143 7.04 -8.58 23.43
N GLU A 144 5.91 -8.93 24.03
CA GLU A 144 5.59 -10.31 24.40
C GLU A 144 5.58 -11.26 23.20
N LEU A 145 5.01 -10.79 22.09
CA LEU A 145 4.92 -11.53 20.84
C LEU A 145 6.29 -11.59 20.14
N SER A 146 6.94 -10.44 20.07
CA SER A 146 8.26 -10.29 19.45
C SER A 146 9.29 -11.20 20.12
N MET A 147 9.31 -11.27 21.45
CA MET A 147 10.23 -12.15 22.20
C MET A 147 10.02 -13.63 21.88
N GLN A 148 8.79 -14.07 21.68
CA GLN A 148 8.50 -15.46 21.31
C GLN A 148 8.90 -15.81 19.87
N LEU A 149 8.99 -14.81 19.00
CA LEU A 149 9.35 -14.97 17.58
C LEU A 149 10.85 -14.81 17.31
N MET A 150 11.57 -14.02 18.12
CA MET A 150 12.99 -13.71 17.91
C MET A 150 13.92 -14.91 17.93
N GLY A 151 13.55 -16.00 18.60
CA GLY A 151 14.34 -17.24 18.66
C GLY A 151 14.06 -18.23 17.53
N VAL A 152 13.17 -17.88 16.59
CA VAL A 152 12.73 -18.76 15.52
C VAL A 152 13.25 -18.26 14.19
N THR A 153 13.77 -19.17 13.37
CA THR A 153 14.15 -18.87 11.98
C THR A 153 12.98 -19.19 11.06
N PHE A 154 12.56 -18.21 10.27
CA PHE A 154 11.49 -18.35 9.28
C PHE A 154 12.06 -18.37 7.87
N ASN A 155 11.53 -19.23 7.01
CA ASN A 155 11.95 -19.31 5.60
C ASN A 155 11.49 -18.09 4.80
N ASN A 156 10.36 -17.50 5.21
CA ASN A 156 9.79 -16.29 4.59
C ASN A 156 8.93 -15.50 5.58
N TYR A 157 8.56 -14.30 5.16
CA TYR A 157 7.73 -13.40 5.95
C TYR A 157 6.35 -13.98 6.28
N GLN A 158 5.74 -14.76 5.38
CA GLN A 158 4.43 -15.35 5.61
C GLN A 158 4.45 -16.36 6.77
N GLU A 159 5.51 -17.16 6.90
CA GLU A 159 5.65 -18.09 8.03
C GLU A 159 5.74 -17.34 9.37
N LEU A 160 6.41 -16.18 9.40
CA LEU A 160 6.45 -15.33 10.58
C LEU A 160 5.05 -14.82 10.94
N VAL A 161 4.29 -14.32 9.95
CA VAL A 161 2.92 -13.86 10.15
C VAL A 161 2.01 -14.96 10.65
N ASP A 162 2.06 -16.14 10.05
CA ASP A 162 1.25 -17.29 10.44
C ASP A 162 1.56 -17.70 11.89
N ARG A 163 2.83 -17.71 12.27
CA ARG A 163 3.24 -18.02 13.64
C ARG A 163 2.76 -16.98 14.64
N ALA A 164 2.85 -15.69 14.29
CA ALA A 164 2.36 -14.60 15.13
C ALA A 164 0.84 -14.71 15.37
N LEU A 165 0.07 -15.00 14.33
CA LEU A 165 -1.38 -15.22 14.43
C LEU A 165 -1.71 -16.42 15.32
N MET A 166 -0.97 -17.52 15.21
CA MET A 166 -1.16 -18.71 16.07
C MET A 166 -0.88 -18.42 17.55
N ILE A 167 0.18 -17.67 17.84
CA ILE A 167 0.55 -17.28 19.22
C ILE A 167 -0.54 -16.37 19.79
N GLU A 168 -0.99 -15.36 19.07
CA GLU A 168 -2.05 -14.45 19.51
C GLU A 168 -3.34 -15.22 19.80
N GLY A 169 -3.75 -16.12 18.91
CA GLY A 169 -4.93 -16.96 19.12
C GLY A 169 -4.82 -17.82 20.38
N LYS A 170 -3.62 -18.36 20.68
CA LYS A 170 -3.38 -19.14 21.90
C LYS A 170 -3.42 -18.28 23.17
N GLN A 171 -2.86 -17.10 23.12
CA GLN A 171 -2.92 -16.12 24.23
C GLN A 171 -4.36 -15.75 24.56
N GLN A 172 -5.18 -15.46 23.56
CA GLN A 172 -6.60 -15.17 23.74
C GLN A 172 -7.37 -16.34 24.37
N GLN A 173 -7.08 -17.57 23.97
CA GLN A 173 -7.70 -18.76 24.58
C GLN A 173 -7.33 -18.89 26.07
N ILE A 174 -6.08 -18.66 26.42
CA ILE A 174 -5.61 -18.72 27.80
C ILE A 174 -6.28 -17.64 28.65
N GLU A 175 -6.37 -16.42 28.14
CA GLU A 175 -7.00 -15.31 28.84
C GLU A 175 -8.50 -15.54 29.05
N ASN A 176 -9.21 -16.05 28.05
CA ASN A 176 -10.63 -16.41 28.17
C ASN A 176 -10.87 -17.51 29.20
N ARG A 177 -9.97 -18.49 29.31
CA ARG A 177 -10.03 -19.51 30.37
C ARG A 177 -9.84 -18.87 31.74
N LYS A 178 -8.84 -18.01 31.93
CA LYS A 178 -8.61 -17.31 33.21
C LYS A 178 -9.82 -16.49 33.64
N ARG A 179 -10.48 -15.78 32.72
CA ARG A 179 -11.71 -15.01 33.00
C ARG A 179 -12.85 -15.91 33.46
N LYS A 180 -13.08 -17.05 32.80
CA LYS A 180 -14.12 -18.03 33.20
C LYS A 180 -13.86 -18.61 34.58
N TYR A 181 -12.63 -18.97 34.93
CA TYR A 181 -12.28 -19.49 36.24
C TYR A 181 -12.33 -18.40 37.34
N GLY A 182 -12.01 -17.14 37.00
CA GLY A 182 -12.11 -16.01 37.94
C GLY A 182 -13.57 -15.69 38.32
N GLN A 183 -14.50 -15.73 37.36
CA GLN A 183 -15.94 -15.50 37.63
C GLN A 183 -16.58 -16.65 38.45
N GLY A 184 -16.11 -17.89 38.30
CA GLY A 184 -16.61 -19.04 39.09
C GLY A 184 -16.30 -18.96 40.58
N LYS A 185 -15.26 -18.23 40.98
CA LYS A 185 -14.89 -18.06 42.39
C LYS A 185 -15.76 -17.06 43.17
N TYR A 186 -16.39 -16.13 42.48
CA TYR A 186 -17.27 -15.10 43.10
C TYR A 186 -18.71 -15.58 43.29
N ASN A 187 -19.16 -16.64 42.61
CA ASN A 187 -20.52 -17.15 42.73
C ASN A 187 -20.71 -18.25 43.80
N THR A 188 -19.65 -18.71 44.47
CA THR A 188 -19.74 -19.73 45.51
C THR A 188 -19.66 -19.18 46.95
N GLY A 189 -19.71 -17.86 47.13
CA GLY A 189 -19.62 -17.19 48.41
C GLY A 189 -20.90 -16.59 49.00
N ALA A 190 -22.07 -16.87 48.39
CA ALA A 190 -23.35 -16.36 48.88
C ALA A 190 -24.34 -17.52 49.11
N GLN A 191 -24.23 -18.23 50.22
CA GLN A 191 -25.28 -18.95 50.91
C GLN A 191 -25.07 -18.84 52.39
#